data_a50f980cfb4f7992c10b6731e8691bc7
#
_entry.id   a50f980cfb4f7992c10b6731e8691bc7
#
_cell.length_a   1.000
_cell.length_b   1.000
_cell.length_c   1.000
_cell.angle_alpha   90.00
_cell.angle_beta   90.00
_cell.angle_gamma   90.00
#
_symmetry.space_group_name_H-M   'P 1'
#
loop_
_entity.id
_entity.type
_entity.pdbx_description
1 polymer ?
#
loop_
_entity_poly.entity_id
_entity_poly.type
_entity_poly.pdbx_seq_one_letter_code
_entity_poly.pdbx_strand_id
1 'polypeptide(L)'
;MADSNITKRALAAALKELMEQKPFSKINVAEICEKCGMNRKSFYYHFKDKYDLVNWIFDMDFAKVLEAHEKKDYFTWPFLEALCECFYENRCFYRKALKIRGQNCFIDHYREKLEPFMQVGMRRILRETEYMDFQISFFADAFIGSLERWLSESDCMPASELIVRVKACIKSCAEIAEISENVEQKNISQ
;
A
#
# COMPACT_ATOMS: atom_id res chain seq x y z
N MET A 1 25.77 11.21 7.47
CA MET A 1 24.62 10.42 6.96
C MET A 1 23.92 9.60 8.04
N ALA A 2 24.61 8.99 8.99
CA ALA A 2 23.96 8.23 10.08
C ALA A 2 23.00 9.08 10.95
N ASP A 3 23.36 10.30 11.27
CA ASP A 3 22.60 11.22 12.13
C ASP A 3 21.25 11.64 11.52
N SER A 4 21.19 11.83 10.21
CA SER A 4 19.95 12.16 9.47
C SER A 4 18.90 11.04 9.54
N ASN A 5 19.32 9.77 9.47
CA ASN A 5 18.41 8.63 9.54
C ASN A 5 17.90 8.39 10.98
N ILE A 6 18.70 8.68 11.99
CA ILE A 6 18.28 8.58 13.40
C ILE A 6 17.17 9.60 13.66
N THR A 7 17.34 10.85 13.22
CA THR A 7 16.35 11.92 13.35
C THR A 7 15.03 11.56 12.65
N LYS A 8 15.10 11.11 11.40
CA LYS A 8 13.90 10.69 10.65
C LYS A 8 13.14 9.55 11.34
N ARG A 9 13.84 8.55 11.85
CA ARG A 9 13.23 7.42 12.58
C ARG A 9 12.58 7.87 13.90
N ALA A 10 13.20 8.80 14.62
CA ALA A 10 12.62 9.32 15.85
C ALA A 10 11.31 10.10 15.57
N LEU A 11 11.29 10.94 14.52
CA LEU A 11 10.08 11.63 14.07
C LEU A 11 8.98 10.65 13.62
N ALA A 12 9.36 9.58 12.92
CA ALA A 12 8.44 8.54 12.48
C ALA A 12 7.82 7.77 13.65
N ALA A 13 8.62 7.39 14.65
CA ALA A 13 8.14 6.74 15.86
C ALA A 13 7.16 7.65 16.62
N ALA A 14 7.51 8.92 16.80
CA ALA A 14 6.64 9.90 17.44
C ALA A 14 5.30 10.07 16.72
N LEU A 15 5.31 10.12 15.38
CA LEU A 15 4.07 10.19 14.59
C LEU A 15 3.22 8.92 14.75
N LYS A 16 3.82 7.73 14.66
CA LYS A 16 3.12 6.45 14.84
C LYS A 16 2.42 6.40 16.21
N GLU A 17 3.11 6.73 17.28
CA GLU A 17 2.54 6.77 18.64
C GLU A 17 1.41 7.81 18.79
N LEU A 18 1.55 9.00 18.19
CA LEU A 18 0.47 10.00 18.20
C LEU A 18 -0.75 9.53 17.40
N MET A 19 -0.51 8.81 16.29
CA MET A 19 -1.58 8.22 15.49
C MET A 19 -2.30 7.08 16.22
N GLU A 20 -1.71 6.42 17.21
CA GLU A 20 -2.45 5.50 18.07
C GLU A 20 -3.50 6.22 18.92
N GLN A 21 -3.17 7.39 19.44
CA GLN A 21 -3.97 8.12 20.42
C GLN A 21 -5.07 8.98 19.79
N LYS A 22 -4.84 9.54 18.60
CA LYS A 22 -5.77 10.48 17.96
C LYS A 22 -5.76 10.41 16.42
N PRO A 23 -6.80 10.96 15.75
CA PRO A 23 -6.83 11.03 14.29
C PRO A 23 -5.68 11.86 13.72
N PHE A 24 -5.15 11.46 12.58
CA PHE A 24 -4.06 12.16 11.89
C PHE A 24 -4.35 13.65 11.64
N SER A 25 -5.58 14.00 11.30
CA SER A 25 -6.00 15.41 11.09
C SER A 25 -5.77 16.31 12.30
N LYS A 26 -5.80 15.74 13.51
CA LYS A 26 -5.60 16.47 14.78
C LYS A 26 -4.14 16.52 15.24
N ILE A 27 -3.23 15.88 14.51
CA ILE A 27 -1.79 15.87 14.81
C ILE A 27 -1.14 17.05 14.07
N ASN A 28 -0.29 17.81 14.73
CA ASN A 28 0.51 18.87 14.14
C ASN A 28 2.02 18.60 14.30
N VAL A 29 2.85 19.30 13.52
CA VAL A 29 4.31 19.13 13.52
C VAL A 29 4.94 19.47 14.88
N ALA A 30 4.37 20.43 15.62
CA ALA A 30 4.90 20.79 16.93
C ALA A 30 4.80 19.63 17.92
N GLU A 31 3.65 18.93 17.96
CA GLU A 31 3.44 17.75 18.80
C GLU A 31 4.36 16.58 18.45
N ILE A 32 4.60 16.37 17.13
CA ILE A 32 5.54 15.34 16.68
C ILE A 32 6.96 15.64 17.21
N CYS A 33 7.38 16.91 17.06
CA CYS A 33 8.69 17.36 17.53
C CYS A 33 8.83 17.26 19.04
N GLU A 34 7.83 17.73 19.78
CA GLU A 34 7.80 17.71 21.26
C GLU A 34 7.94 16.26 21.77
N LYS A 35 7.20 15.34 21.16
CA LYS A 35 7.19 13.94 21.57
C LYS A 35 8.57 13.25 21.41
N CYS A 36 9.38 13.65 20.44
CA CYS A 36 10.73 13.11 20.25
C CYS A 36 11.87 14.05 20.72
N GLY A 37 11.53 15.13 21.43
CA GLY A 37 12.53 16.06 21.95
C GLY A 37 13.27 16.89 20.89
N MET A 38 12.65 17.07 19.72
CA MET A 38 13.22 17.80 18.58
C MET A 38 12.55 19.17 18.40
N ASN A 39 13.25 20.08 17.70
CA ASN A 39 12.66 21.35 17.32
C ASN A 39 12.06 21.30 15.91
N ARG A 40 11.14 22.23 15.61
CA ARG A 40 10.44 22.30 14.31
C ARG A 40 11.41 22.55 13.13
N LYS A 41 12.54 23.21 13.35
CA LYS A 41 13.56 23.44 12.30
C LYS A 41 14.17 22.10 11.86
N SER A 42 14.45 21.21 12.80
CA SER A 42 14.93 19.84 12.50
C SER A 42 13.89 19.05 11.71
N PHE A 43 12.60 19.19 12.01
CA PHE A 43 11.55 18.55 11.22
C PHE A 43 11.58 19.03 9.76
N TYR A 44 11.50 20.35 9.53
CA TYR A 44 11.44 20.93 8.19
C TYR A 44 12.75 20.80 7.39
N TYR A 45 13.85 20.46 8.03
CA TYR A 45 15.07 20.07 7.35
C TYR A 45 14.93 18.71 6.63
N HIS A 46 14.07 17.82 7.14
CA HIS A 46 13.90 16.45 6.65
C HIS A 46 12.60 16.23 5.87
N PHE A 47 11.52 16.92 6.23
CA PHE A 47 10.18 16.70 5.70
C PHE A 47 9.47 18.03 5.43
N LYS A 48 8.75 18.09 4.31
CA LYS A 48 7.95 19.26 3.94
C LYS A 48 6.79 19.47 4.91
N ASP A 49 6.14 18.39 5.29
CA ASP A 49 4.99 18.35 6.19
C ASP A 49 4.80 16.95 6.80
N LYS A 50 3.74 16.77 7.57
CA LYS A 50 3.41 15.49 8.20
C LYS A 50 2.96 14.41 7.20
N TYR A 51 2.50 14.78 6.01
CA TYR A 51 2.13 13.84 4.94
C TYR A 51 3.38 13.24 4.30
N ASP A 52 4.39 14.06 4.06
CA ASP A 52 5.70 13.62 3.58
C ASP A 52 6.35 12.62 4.57
N LEU A 53 6.18 12.85 5.88
CA LEU A 53 6.63 11.90 6.90
C LEU A 53 5.85 10.57 6.85
N VAL A 54 4.53 10.58 6.63
CA VAL A 54 3.73 9.36 6.43
C VAL A 54 4.24 8.57 5.22
N ASN A 55 4.46 9.24 4.10
CA ASN A 55 4.94 8.62 2.87
C ASN A 55 6.35 8.03 3.05
N TRP A 56 7.23 8.75 3.75
CA TRP A 56 8.57 8.25 4.07
C TRP A 56 8.54 6.99 4.98
N ILE A 57 7.61 6.92 5.94
CA ILE A 57 7.45 5.72 6.79
C ILE A 57 7.13 4.51 5.90
N PHE A 58 6.19 4.68 4.97
CA PHE A 58 5.85 3.62 4.02
C PHE A 58 7.04 3.24 3.13
N ASP A 59 7.77 4.22 2.58
CA ASP A 59 8.94 3.96 1.74
C ASP A 59 9.99 3.11 2.47
N MET A 60 10.18 3.35 3.77
CA MET A 60 11.09 2.56 4.59
C MET A 60 10.58 1.14 4.85
N ASP A 61 9.28 0.98 5.11
CA ASP A 61 8.67 -0.33 5.32
C ASP A 61 8.65 -1.13 4.00
N PHE A 62 8.33 -0.48 2.88
CA PHE A 62 8.35 -1.07 1.55
C PHE A 62 9.76 -1.51 1.12
N ALA A 63 10.78 -0.68 1.38
CA ALA A 63 12.17 -1.02 1.10
C ALA A 63 12.62 -2.27 1.87
N LYS A 64 12.22 -2.43 3.13
CA LYS A 64 12.53 -3.65 3.92
C LYS A 64 11.89 -4.89 3.32
N VAL A 65 10.62 -4.80 2.86
CA VAL A 65 9.93 -5.91 2.19
C VAL A 65 10.66 -6.28 0.90
N LEU A 66 11.09 -5.28 0.12
CA LEU A 66 11.85 -5.50 -1.11
C LEU A 66 13.22 -6.15 -0.85
N GLU A 67 13.94 -5.69 0.16
CA GLU A 67 15.26 -6.25 0.52
C GLU A 67 15.15 -7.72 0.95
N ALA A 68 14.08 -8.08 1.68
CA ALA A 68 13.83 -9.45 2.13
C ALA A 68 13.45 -10.42 0.99
N HIS A 69 12.96 -9.93 -0.14
CA HIS A 69 12.43 -10.75 -1.24
C HIS A 69 13.32 -10.80 -2.48
N GLU A 70 14.64 -10.67 -2.32
CA GLU A 70 15.64 -10.70 -3.39
C GLU A 70 15.16 -10.14 -4.75
N LYS A 71 15.81 -9.11 -5.26
CA LYS A 71 15.48 -8.25 -6.42
C LYS A 71 15.06 -8.92 -7.74
N LYS A 72 14.81 -10.23 -7.80
CA LYS A 72 14.59 -10.97 -9.06
C LYS A 72 13.13 -11.16 -9.47
N ASP A 73 12.16 -11.11 -8.53
CA ASP A 73 10.75 -11.35 -8.84
C ASP A 73 9.84 -10.31 -8.15
N TYR A 74 9.74 -9.14 -8.76
CA TYR A 74 9.10 -7.96 -8.17
C TYR A 74 7.58 -8.04 -7.96
N PHE A 75 6.87 -8.95 -8.59
CA PHE A 75 5.43 -9.11 -8.40
C PHE A 75 5.11 -10.59 -8.22
N THR A 76 5.33 -11.08 -7.01
CA THR A 76 5.00 -12.44 -6.62
C THR A 76 4.00 -12.44 -5.48
N TRP A 77 3.26 -13.54 -5.35
CA TRP A 77 2.36 -13.69 -4.21
C TRP A 77 3.06 -13.60 -2.85
N PRO A 78 4.26 -14.19 -2.66
CA PRO A 78 5.02 -13.99 -1.43
C PRO A 78 5.37 -12.53 -1.14
N PHE A 79 5.70 -11.73 -2.15
CA PHE A 79 5.94 -10.30 -1.96
C PHE A 79 4.67 -9.55 -1.51
N LEU A 80 3.53 -9.82 -2.16
CA LEU A 80 2.25 -9.20 -1.78
C LEU A 80 1.83 -9.62 -0.37
N GLU A 81 2.03 -10.88 -0.01
CA GLU A 81 1.76 -11.40 1.32
C GLU A 81 2.63 -10.69 2.38
N ALA A 82 3.94 -10.57 2.14
CA ALA A 82 4.84 -9.86 3.05
C ALA A 82 4.51 -8.37 3.18
N LEU A 83 4.06 -7.73 2.08
CA LEU A 83 3.60 -6.36 2.14
C LEU A 83 2.32 -6.23 2.97
N CYS A 84 1.36 -7.14 2.79
CA CYS A 84 0.15 -7.19 3.62
C CYS A 84 0.47 -7.48 5.08
N GLU A 85 1.44 -8.37 5.37
CA GLU A 85 1.89 -8.64 6.74
C GLU A 85 2.49 -7.38 7.39
N CYS A 86 3.31 -6.63 6.66
CA CYS A 86 3.83 -5.35 7.13
C CYS A 86 2.71 -4.35 7.48
N PHE A 87 1.65 -4.29 6.66
CA PHE A 87 0.47 -3.48 6.95
C PHE A 87 -0.30 -4.00 8.16
N TYR A 88 -0.42 -5.31 8.33
CA TYR A 88 -1.11 -5.95 9.44
C TYR A 88 -0.39 -5.70 10.77
N GLU A 89 0.92 -5.89 10.80
CA GLU A 89 1.75 -5.61 11.99
C GLU A 89 1.67 -4.14 12.42
N ASN A 90 1.61 -3.23 11.46
CA ASN A 90 1.50 -1.79 11.68
C ASN A 90 0.06 -1.26 11.47
N ARG A 91 -0.97 -2.09 11.68
CA ARG A 91 -2.36 -1.77 11.29
C ARG A 91 -2.94 -0.51 11.95
N CYS A 92 -2.53 -0.18 13.16
CA CYS A 92 -2.95 1.05 13.83
C CYS A 92 -2.55 2.30 13.04
N PHE A 93 -1.35 2.29 12.47
CA PHE A 93 -0.84 3.36 11.63
C PHE A 93 -1.49 3.35 10.24
N TYR A 94 -1.43 2.21 9.52
CA TYR A 94 -1.89 2.12 8.13
C TYR A 94 -3.41 2.30 7.99
N ARG A 95 -4.21 1.85 8.94
CA ARG A 95 -5.65 2.13 9.00
C ARG A 95 -5.97 3.62 8.99
N LYS A 96 -5.16 4.44 9.65
CA LYS A 96 -5.31 5.88 9.68
C LYS A 96 -4.67 6.57 8.48
N ALA A 97 -3.53 6.05 8.00
CA ALA A 97 -2.84 6.55 6.82
C ALA A 97 -3.70 6.40 5.56
N LEU A 98 -4.33 5.24 5.34
CA LEU A 98 -5.24 4.98 4.23
C LEU A 98 -6.50 5.88 4.21
N LYS A 99 -6.87 6.49 5.36
CA LYS A 99 -7.99 7.44 5.47
C LYS A 99 -7.60 8.90 5.19
N ILE A 100 -6.32 9.18 4.98
CA ILE A 100 -5.86 10.53 4.64
C ILE A 100 -6.34 10.87 3.23
N ARG A 101 -7.00 12.03 3.08
CA ARG A 101 -7.52 12.53 1.80
C ARG A 101 -6.92 13.90 1.50
N GLY A 102 -6.88 14.28 0.23
CA GLY A 102 -6.36 15.56 -0.26
C GLY A 102 -5.05 15.41 -1.02
N GLN A 103 -4.41 16.54 -1.33
CA GLN A 103 -3.12 16.54 -2.03
C GLN A 103 -2.04 15.81 -1.20
N ASN A 104 -1.18 15.06 -1.87
CA ASN A 104 -0.11 14.25 -1.27
C ASN A 104 -0.64 13.20 -0.28
N CYS A 105 -1.85 12.67 -0.51
CA CYS A 105 -2.40 11.64 0.36
C CYS A 105 -1.61 10.33 0.22
N PHE A 106 -1.66 9.54 1.29
CA PHE A 106 -0.93 8.26 1.33
C PHE A 106 -1.34 7.30 0.22
N ILE A 107 -2.62 7.27 -0.16
CA ILE A 107 -3.14 6.37 -1.21
C ILE A 107 -2.48 6.66 -2.56
N ASP A 108 -2.34 7.94 -2.94
CA ASP A 108 -1.71 8.33 -4.20
C ASP A 108 -0.23 7.91 -4.21
N HIS A 109 0.50 8.18 -3.12
CA HIS A 109 1.88 7.76 -2.98
C HIS A 109 2.04 6.23 -3.03
N TYR A 110 1.14 5.49 -2.37
CA TYR A 110 1.13 4.03 -2.39
C TYR A 110 0.87 3.50 -3.80
N ARG A 111 -0.08 4.09 -4.54
CA ARG A 111 -0.36 3.75 -5.94
C ARG A 111 0.86 3.97 -6.82
N GLU A 112 1.50 5.14 -6.73
CA GLU A 112 2.72 5.46 -7.48
C GLU A 112 3.85 4.44 -7.26
N LYS A 113 3.93 3.83 -6.08
CA LYS A 113 4.91 2.78 -5.78
C LYS A 113 4.46 1.41 -6.26
N LEU A 114 3.18 1.08 -6.15
CA LEU A 114 2.63 -0.24 -6.47
C LEU A 114 2.53 -0.48 -7.98
N GLU A 115 2.05 0.48 -8.75
CA GLU A 115 1.82 0.33 -10.19
C GLU A 115 3.04 -0.13 -10.99
N PRO A 116 4.26 0.43 -10.81
CA PRO A 116 5.44 -0.05 -11.52
C PRO A 116 5.78 -1.52 -11.25
N PHE A 117 5.52 -2.00 -10.02
CA PHE A 117 5.70 -3.42 -9.67
C PHE A 117 4.65 -4.29 -10.35
N MET A 118 3.41 -3.84 -10.36
CA MET A 118 2.33 -4.53 -11.05
C MET A 118 2.57 -4.58 -12.56
N GLN A 119 3.07 -3.51 -13.17
CA GLN A 119 3.44 -3.50 -14.58
C GLN A 119 4.43 -4.61 -14.92
N VAL A 120 5.53 -4.71 -14.19
CA VAL A 120 6.55 -5.73 -14.43
C VAL A 120 5.98 -7.13 -14.27
N GLY A 121 5.17 -7.39 -13.24
CA GLY A 121 4.57 -8.69 -12.99
C GLY A 121 3.51 -9.08 -14.01
N MET A 122 2.59 -8.16 -14.30
CA MET A 122 1.47 -8.43 -15.21
C MET A 122 1.93 -8.63 -16.64
N ARG A 123 2.91 -7.85 -17.13
CA ARG A 123 3.50 -8.05 -18.46
C ARG A 123 4.21 -9.41 -18.64
N ARG A 124 4.60 -10.08 -17.56
CA ARG A 124 5.17 -11.43 -17.59
C ARG A 124 4.10 -12.52 -17.67
N ILE A 125 2.91 -12.26 -17.13
CA ILE A 125 1.85 -13.26 -16.98
C ILE A 125 0.79 -13.10 -18.08
N LEU A 126 0.44 -11.86 -18.42
CA LEU A 126 -0.59 -11.54 -19.39
C LEU A 126 0.05 -11.26 -20.76
N ARG A 127 -0.67 -11.60 -21.83
CA ARG A 127 -0.33 -11.14 -23.16
C ARG A 127 -0.44 -9.63 -23.23
N GLU A 128 0.50 -8.98 -23.89
CA GLU A 128 0.45 -7.53 -24.10
C GLU A 128 -0.79 -7.18 -24.94
N THR A 129 -1.61 -6.27 -24.41
CA THR A 129 -2.83 -5.78 -25.07
C THR A 129 -2.82 -4.25 -25.06
N GLU A 130 -3.61 -3.64 -25.95
CA GLU A 130 -3.80 -2.18 -25.98
C GLU A 130 -4.42 -1.63 -24.67
N TYR A 131 -5.03 -2.50 -23.85
CA TYR A 131 -5.67 -2.13 -22.57
C TYR A 131 -4.79 -2.41 -21.35
N MET A 132 -3.52 -2.73 -21.50
CA MET A 132 -2.65 -3.15 -20.41
C MET A 132 -2.57 -2.12 -19.27
N ASP A 133 -2.45 -0.84 -19.60
CA ASP A 133 -2.36 0.23 -18.60
C ASP A 133 -3.66 0.35 -17.80
N PHE A 134 -4.81 0.22 -18.47
CA PHE A 134 -6.11 0.18 -17.78
C PHE A 134 -6.23 -1.04 -16.86
N GLN A 135 -5.81 -2.21 -17.31
CA GLN A 135 -5.83 -3.43 -16.51
C GLN A 135 -4.98 -3.29 -15.25
N ILE A 136 -3.79 -2.70 -15.38
CA ILE A 136 -2.88 -2.45 -14.24
C ILE A 136 -3.55 -1.53 -13.22
N SER A 137 -4.07 -0.40 -13.67
CA SER A 137 -4.75 0.56 -12.79
C SER A 137 -6.00 -0.04 -12.14
N PHE A 138 -6.79 -0.83 -12.88
CA PHE A 138 -7.97 -1.52 -12.37
C PHE A 138 -7.61 -2.50 -11.23
N PHE A 139 -6.58 -3.33 -11.42
CA PHE A 139 -6.14 -4.26 -10.39
C PHE A 139 -5.49 -3.55 -9.21
N ALA A 140 -4.75 -2.46 -9.45
CA ALA A 140 -4.19 -1.64 -8.38
C ALA A 140 -5.29 -1.03 -7.52
N ASP A 141 -6.33 -0.45 -8.13
CA ASP A 141 -7.46 0.13 -7.43
C ASP A 141 -8.25 -0.92 -6.65
N ALA A 142 -8.50 -2.08 -7.24
CA ALA A 142 -9.17 -3.19 -6.58
C ALA A 142 -8.37 -3.68 -5.36
N PHE A 143 -7.06 -3.79 -5.47
CA PHE A 143 -6.18 -4.20 -4.37
C PHE A 143 -6.13 -3.15 -3.26
N ILE A 144 -5.93 -1.87 -3.60
CA ILE A 144 -5.91 -0.75 -2.64
C ILE A 144 -7.24 -0.64 -1.89
N GLY A 145 -8.37 -0.72 -2.61
CA GLY A 145 -9.71 -0.69 -2.01
C GLY A 145 -9.97 -1.88 -1.09
N SER A 146 -9.49 -3.06 -1.45
CA SER A 146 -9.58 -4.27 -0.61
C SER A 146 -8.73 -4.13 0.65
N LEU A 147 -7.53 -3.57 0.54
CA LEU A 147 -6.63 -3.30 1.66
C LEU A 147 -7.23 -2.28 2.64
N GLU A 148 -7.80 -1.17 2.13
CA GLU A 148 -8.46 -0.16 2.95
C GLU A 148 -9.64 -0.77 3.72
N ARG A 149 -10.47 -1.57 3.06
CA ARG A 149 -11.60 -2.26 3.69
C ARG A 149 -11.14 -3.23 4.76
N TRP A 150 -10.18 -4.10 4.42
CA TRP A 150 -9.62 -5.10 5.33
C TRP A 150 -9.08 -4.46 6.62
N LEU A 151 -8.23 -3.45 6.52
CA LEU A 151 -7.67 -2.77 7.68
C LEU A 151 -8.68 -1.92 8.44
N SER A 152 -9.84 -1.59 7.84
CA SER A 152 -10.91 -0.85 8.52
C SER A 152 -11.67 -1.70 9.52
N GLU A 153 -11.68 -3.00 9.36
CA GLU A 153 -12.33 -3.94 10.28
C GLU A 153 -11.63 -3.93 11.65
N SER A 154 -12.42 -4.00 12.73
CA SER A 154 -11.88 -4.00 14.10
C SER A 154 -11.06 -5.25 14.38
N ASP A 155 -11.52 -6.39 13.83
CA ASP A 155 -10.89 -7.70 13.92
C ASP A 155 -10.59 -8.18 12.50
N CYS A 156 -9.60 -7.53 11.85
CA CYS A 156 -9.22 -7.89 10.50
C CYS A 156 -8.48 -9.24 10.48
N MET A 157 -8.82 -10.07 9.49
CA MET A 157 -8.19 -11.37 9.30
C MET A 157 -6.67 -11.26 9.10
N PRO A 158 -5.89 -12.33 9.34
CA PRO A 158 -4.46 -12.36 9.02
C PRO A 158 -4.17 -12.06 7.55
N ALA A 159 -3.00 -11.51 7.26
CA ALA A 159 -2.58 -11.16 5.89
C ALA A 159 -2.58 -12.37 4.94
N SER A 160 -2.16 -13.53 5.43
CA SER A 160 -2.17 -14.79 4.67
C SER A 160 -3.58 -15.17 4.21
N GLU A 161 -4.60 -14.99 5.05
CA GLU A 161 -5.99 -15.26 4.68
C GLU A 161 -6.52 -14.24 3.65
N LEU A 162 -6.16 -12.95 3.78
CA LEU A 162 -6.46 -11.94 2.78
C LEU A 162 -5.93 -12.35 1.40
N ILE A 163 -4.67 -12.77 1.33
CA ILE A 163 -4.04 -13.19 0.06
C ILE A 163 -4.72 -14.43 -0.54
N VAL A 164 -5.15 -15.39 0.27
CA VAL A 164 -5.94 -16.54 -0.20
C VAL A 164 -7.24 -16.07 -0.86
N ARG A 165 -7.95 -15.12 -0.24
CA ARG A 165 -9.20 -14.56 -0.78
C ARG A 165 -8.96 -13.75 -2.05
N VAL A 166 -7.89 -12.96 -2.13
CA VAL A 166 -7.52 -12.22 -3.35
C VAL A 166 -7.24 -13.18 -4.50
N LYS A 167 -6.46 -14.24 -4.25
CA LYS A 167 -6.21 -15.30 -5.25
C LYS A 167 -7.49 -15.96 -5.74
N ALA A 168 -8.41 -16.28 -4.82
CA ALA A 168 -9.70 -16.87 -5.18
C ALA A 168 -10.55 -15.93 -6.03
N CYS A 169 -10.61 -14.64 -5.70
CA CYS A 169 -11.32 -13.64 -6.50
C CYS A 169 -10.78 -13.56 -7.94
N ILE A 170 -9.45 -13.51 -8.11
CA ILE A 170 -8.83 -13.44 -9.44
C ILE A 170 -9.17 -14.69 -10.25
N LYS A 171 -9.12 -15.88 -9.63
CA LYS A 171 -9.50 -17.13 -10.28
C LYS A 171 -10.97 -17.11 -10.74
N SER A 172 -11.88 -16.71 -9.85
CA SER A 172 -13.31 -16.62 -10.18
C SER A 172 -13.59 -15.59 -11.29
N CYS A 173 -12.88 -14.47 -11.33
CA CYS A 173 -13.00 -13.50 -12.42
C CYS A 173 -12.61 -14.11 -13.78
N ALA A 174 -11.54 -14.92 -13.84
CA ALA A 174 -11.14 -15.61 -15.05
C ALA A 174 -12.22 -16.63 -15.50
N GLU A 175 -12.75 -17.43 -14.58
CA GLU A 175 -13.81 -18.41 -14.85
C GLU A 175 -15.09 -17.72 -15.36
N ILE A 176 -15.48 -16.59 -14.79
CA ILE A 176 -16.64 -15.80 -15.24
C ILE A 176 -16.43 -15.28 -16.67
N ALA A 177 -15.25 -14.77 -16.99
CA ALA A 177 -14.93 -14.27 -18.32
C ALA A 177 -15.04 -15.39 -19.39
N GLU A 178 -14.49 -16.57 -19.11
CA GLU A 178 -14.58 -17.74 -20.00
C GLU A 178 -16.03 -18.20 -20.22
N ILE A 179 -16.83 -18.20 -19.17
CA ILE A 179 -18.28 -18.56 -19.28
C ILE A 179 -19.02 -17.54 -20.16
N SER A 180 -18.75 -16.25 -19.97
CA SER A 180 -19.40 -15.19 -20.73
C SER A 180 -19.08 -15.29 -22.22
N GLU A 181 -17.83 -15.50 -22.60
CA GLU A 181 -17.40 -15.70 -24.00
C GLU A 181 -18.08 -16.92 -24.64
N ASN A 182 -18.20 -18.02 -23.91
CA ASN A 182 -18.84 -19.23 -24.40
C ASN A 182 -20.36 -19.04 -24.62
N VAL A 183 -21.03 -18.25 -23.83
CA VAL A 183 -22.45 -17.91 -23.98
C VAL A 183 -22.67 -17.00 -25.19
N GLU A 184 -21.82 -15.99 -25.38
CA GLU A 184 -21.89 -15.10 -26.54
C GLU A 184 -21.68 -15.83 -27.85
N GLN A 185 -20.68 -16.72 -27.94
CA GLN A 185 -20.42 -17.53 -29.13
C GLN A 185 -21.58 -18.45 -29.49
N LYS A 186 -22.28 -19.01 -28.52
CA LYS A 186 -23.50 -19.85 -28.76
C LYS A 186 -24.67 -19.04 -29.31
N ASN A 187 -24.84 -17.79 -28.84
CA ASN A 187 -25.93 -16.92 -29.28
C ASN A 187 -25.67 -16.35 -30.68
N ILE A 188 -24.45 -16.24 -31.15
CA ILE A 188 -24.11 -15.79 -32.52
C ILE A 188 -24.27 -16.95 -33.54
N SER A 189 -24.25 -18.19 -33.07
CA SER A 189 -24.31 -19.40 -33.92
C SER A 189 -25.76 -19.93 -34.12
N GLN A 190 -26.75 -19.27 -33.54
CA GLN A 190 -28.19 -19.51 -33.74
C GLN A 190 -28.80 -18.40 -34.60
#